data_497a0d7f6740daccdaf61ad005802f3a
#
_entry.id   497a0d7f6740daccdaf61ad005802f3a
#
_cell.length_a   1.000
_cell.length_b   1.000
_cell.length_c   1.000
_cell.angle_alpha   90.00
_cell.angle_beta   90.00
_cell.angle_gamma   90.00
#
_symmetry.space_group_name_H-M   'P 1'
#
loop_
_entity.id
_entity.type
_entity.pdbx_description
1 polymer ?
#
loop_
_entity_poly.entity_id
_entity_poly.type
_entity_poly.pdbx_seq_one_letter_code
_entity_poly.pdbx_strand_id
1 'polypeptide(L)'
;MARVSQIQTDDGISWYVEQSGSGQHIVLIPSGEGDCHAFGALAKLLSPMFKVTTFDMPGFSRSVAPSSALEKLSPKKGADQIVSLMDKLEISKATIYGSSSGGLFALAMLQSYEDRVERIIIHEVPMTVIGGIRDWEKLPASEDGMIVAHCQELFANVMNEDATAWEGLGPEYHKRLEKNFVTWAKTYVPVVDEAIWDKEELKVKRGEISWTLGGLTPLGIFYENLIIATEVGIAIKVLKCKHFPYVSIPGVLADYIRDCCK
;
A
#
# COMPACT_ATOMS: atom_id res chain seq x y z
N MET A 1 -21.90 4.19 6.82
CA MET A 1 -21.14 3.09 7.42
C MET A 1 -20.45 2.34 6.29
N ALA A 2 -19.26 1.81 6.53
CA ALA A 2 -18.59 0.96 5.55
C ALA A 2 -19.36 -0.37 5.39
N ARG A 3 -19.49 -0.83 4.15
CA ARG A 3 -19.98 -2.17 3.84
C ARG A 3 -18.78 -3.11 3.84
N VAL A 4 -18.82 -4.14 4.64
CA VAL A 4 -17.81 -5.20 4.69
C VAL A 4 -18.28 -6.39 3.86
N SER A 5 -17.37 -7.00 3.09
CA SER A 5 -17.65 -8.18 2.28
C SER A 5 -16.44 -9.09 2.16
N GLN A 6 -16.68 -10.39 1.92
CA GLN A 6 -15.66 -11.33 1.46
C GLN A 6 -15.88 -11.57 -0.03
N ILE A 7 -14.85 -11.33 -0.84
CA ILE A 7 -14.89 -11.45 -2.29
C ILE A 7 -13.93 -12.54 -2.73
N GLN A 8 -14.46 -13.55 -3.45
CA GLN A 8 -13.64 -14.62 -4.00
C GLN A 8 -13.24 -14.28 -5.44
N THR A 9 -11.94 -14.29 -5.72
CA THR A 9 -11.38 -14.15 -7.07
C THR A 9 -10.99 -15.51 -7.65
N ASP A 10 -10.83 -15.57 -8.97
CA ASP A 10 -10.66 -16.85 -9.69
C ASP A 10 -9.28 -17.50 -9.44
N ASP A 11 -8.32 -16.74 -8.91
CA ASP A 11 -7.00 -17.21 -8.46
C ASP A 11 -7.03 -17.86 -7.06
N GLY A 12 -8.22 -18.00 -6.47
CA GLY A 12 -8.45 -18.65 -5.19
C GLY A 12 -8.28 -17.73 -3.97
N ILE A 13 -8.07 -16.44 -4.16
CA ILE A 13 -7.97 -15.47 -3.05
C ILE A 13 -9.37 -15.13 -2.54
N SER A 14 -9.55 -15.21 -1.21
CA SER A 14 -10.72 -14.67 -0.50
C SER A 14 -10.33 -13.35 0.15
N TRP A 15 -10.76 -12.25 -0.45
CA TRP A 15 -10.44 -10.89 -0.03
C TRP A 15 -11.40 -10.39 1.02
N TYR A 16 -10.89 -9.82 2.10
CA TYR A 16 -11.65 -8.96 3.00
C TYR A 16 -11.66 -7.54 2.43
N VAL A 17 -12.85 -7.00 2.19
CA VAL A 17 -13.04 -5.72 1.51
C VAL A 17 -13.96 -4.81 2.33
N GLU A 18 -13.59 -3.55 2.43
CA GLU A 18 -14.43 -2.49 2.97
C GLU A 18 -14.74 -1.46 1.90
N GLN A 19 -16.02 -1.11 1.73
CA GLN A 19 -16.46 -0.06 0.81
C GLN A 19 -17.32 0.97 1.52
N SER A 20 -17.10 2.26 1.22
CA SER A 20 -17.89 3.35 1.77
C SER A 20 -18.03 4.50 0.77
N GLY A 21 -19.12 5.29 0.93
CA GLY A 21 -19.38 6.45 0.09
C GLY A 21 -19.97 6.10 -1.27
N SER A 22 -19.98 7.11 -2.15
CA SER A 22 -20.48 7.02 -3.53
C SER A 22 -19.75 8.04 -4.42
N GLY A 23 -19.87 7.91 -5.73
CA GLY A 23 -19.22 8.79 -6.70
C GLY A 23 -18.03 8.11 -7.38
N GLN A 24 -17.00 8.88 -7.72
CA GLN A 24 -15.80 8.40 -8.38
C GLN A 24 -15.07 7.37 -7.49
N HIS A 25 -14.59 6.28 -8.10
CA HIS A 25 -13.93 5.22 -7.36
C HIS A 25 -12.51 5.62 -6.94
N ILE A 26 -12.18 5.34 -5.70
CA ILE A 26 -10.81 5.35 -5.19
C ILE A 26 -10.50 4.02 -4.50
N VAL A 27 -9.37 3.43 -4.85
CA VAL A 27 -8.87 2.18 -4.26
C VAL A 27 -7.64 2.50 -3.41
N LEU A 28 -7.66 2.11 -2.13
CA LEU A 28 -6.56 2.32 -1.19
C LEU A 28 -5.83 0.99 -0.98
N ILE A 29 -4.58 0.92 -1.41
CA ILE A 29 -3.73 -0.28 -1.29
C ILE A 29 -2.85 -0.14 -0.06
N PRO A 30 -2.94 -1.07 0.93
CA PRO A 30 -2.14 -1.03 2.14
C PRO A 30 -0.63 -1.08 1.90
N SER A 31 0.12 -0.60 2.86
CA SER A 31 1.57 -0.73 2.98
C SER A 31 1.95 -2.14 3.48
N GLY A 32 3.15 -2.28 4.05
CA GLY A 32 3.67 -3.56 4.57
C GLY A 32 2.88 -4.16 5.72
N GLU A 33 2.02 -3.39 6.42
CA GLU A 33 1.09 -3.90 7.43
C GLU A 33 -0.02 -4.77 6.82
N GLY A 34 -0.36 -4.54 5.55
CA GLY A 34 -1.30 -5.34 4.76
C GLY A 34 -2.75 -5.33 5.23
N ASP A 35 -3.09 -4.58 6.27
CA ASP A 35 -4.41 -4.53 6.90
C ASP A 35 -5.10 -3.18 6.62
N CYS A 36 -6.24 -3.22 5.97
CA CYS A 36 -6.97 -2.02 5.56
C CYS A 36 -7.58 -1.22 6.73
N HIS A 37 -7.59 -1.75 7.95
CA HIS A 37 -8.12 -1.04 9.11
C HIS A 37 -7.36 0.28 9.37
N ALA A 38 -6.06 0.32 9.05
CA ALA A 38 -5.26 1.53 9.15
C ALA A 38 -5.79 2.70 8.31
N PHE A 39 -6.52 2.43 7.24
CA PHE A 39 -7.18 3.45 6.41
C PHE A 39 -8.50 3.96 6.96
N GLY A 40 -9.01 3.46 8.08
CA GLY A 40 -10.37 3.76 8.56
C GLY A 40 -10.67 5.26 8.68
N ALA A 41 -9.74 6.05 9.24
CA ALA A 41 -9.88 7.51 9.34
C ALA A 41 -9.85 8.20 7.96
N LEU A 42 -8.92 7.81 7.09
CA LEU A 42 -8.80 8.33 5.73
C LEU A 42 -10.04 8.01 4.90
N ALA A 43 -10.51 6.75 4.91
CA ALA A 43 -11.68 6.31 4.18
C ALA A 43 -12.94 7.08 4.60
N LYS A 44 -13.12 7.32 5.90
CA LYS A 44 -14.21 8.16 6.42
C LYS A 44 -14.18 9.58 5.89
N LEU A 45 -12.99 10.17 5.77
CA LEU A 45 -12.81 11.54 5.26
C LEU A 45 -13.02 11.64 3.74
N LEU A 46 -12.71 10.59 2.99
CA LEU A 46 -12.87 10.55 1.52
C LEU A 46 -14.30 10.16 1.10
N SER A 47 -15.00 9.34 1.87
CA SER A 47 -16.31 8.78 1.54
C SER A 47 -17.43 9.78 1.23
N PRO A 48 -17.40 11.05 1.66
CA PRO A 48 -18.37 12.05 1.22
C PRO A 48 -18.30 12.41 -0.26
N MET A 49 -17.15 12.18 -0.91
CA MET A 49 -16.90 12.57 -2.32
C MET A 49 -16.57 11.38 -3.23
N PHE A 50 -16.11 10.27 -2.67
CA PHE A 50 -15.63 9.10 -3.41
C PHE A 50 -16.33 7.83 -2.95
N LYS A 51 -16.45 6.86 -3.87
CA LYS A 51 -16.67 5.48 -3.51
C LYS A 51 -15.32 4.85 -3.16
N VAL A 52 -15.02 4.82 -1.86
CA VAL A 52 -13.76 4.32 -1.33
C VAL A 52 -13.81 2.80 -1.20
N THR A 53 -12.83 2.12 -1.75
CA THR A 53 -12.61 0.68 -1.60
C THR A 53 -11.24 0.44 -0.99
N THR A 54 -11.18 -0.35 0.07
CA THR A 54 -9.94 -0.81 0.66
C THR A 54 -10.07 -2.28 1.08
N PHE A 55 -8.96 -2.98 1.24
CA PHE A 55 -8.94 -4.42 1.47
C PHE A 55 -7.69 -4.84 2.23
N ASP A 56 -7.76 -5.99 2.89
CA ASP A 56 -6.55 -6.63 3.39
C ASP A 56 -5.82 -7.30 2.22
N MET A 57 -4.50 -7.17 2.17
CA MET A 57 -3.67 -7.78 1.12
C MET A 57 -3.74 -9.32 1.19
N PRO A 58 -3.52 -10.04 0.08
CA PRO A 58 -3.55 -11.50 0.04
C PRO A 58 -2.61 -12.13 1.07
N GLY A 59 -3.14 -12.99 1.94
CA GLY A 59 -2.39 -13.64 3.02
C GLY A 59 -2.26 -12.82 4.31
N PHE A 60 -2.74 -11.57 4.33
CA PHE A 60 -2.74 -10.72 5.52
C PHE A 60 -4.11 -10.74 6.22
N SER A 61 -4.06 -10.59 7.52
CA SER A 61 -5.21 -10.35 8.41
C SER A 61 -6.41 -11.22 8.10
N ARG A 62 -7.44 -10.65 7.46
CA ARG A 62 -8.75 -11.28 7.18
C ARG A 62 -8.86 -11.80 5.74
N SER A 63 -7.87 -11.50 4.89
CA SER A 63 -7.77 -12.06 3.53
C SER A 63 -7.01 -13.37 3.55
N VAL A 64 -7.52 -14.36 2.81
CA VAL A 64 -6.91 -15.69 2.70
C VAL A 64 -6.45 -15.89 1.27
N ALA A 65 -5.22 -16.37 1.10
CA ALA A 65 -4.66 -16.68 -0.19
C ALA A 65 -4.05 -18.09 -0.20
N PRO A 66 -4.24 -18.87 -1.26
CA PRO A 66 -3.50 -20.12 -1.44
C PRO A 66 -2.02 -19.81 -1.69
N SER A 67 -1.14 -20.75 -1.35
CA SER A 67 0.32 -20.58 -1.56
C SER A 67 0.67 -20.22 -3.01
N SER A 68 -0.03 -20.81 -3.99
CA SER A 68 0.18 -20.52 -5.41
C SER A 68 -0.07 -19.04 -5.79
N ALA A 69 -0.98 -18.37 -5.09
CA ALA A 69 -1.22 -16.94 -5.30
C ALA A 69 -0.08 -16.06 -4.80
N LEU A 70 0.67 -16.54 -3.79
CA LEU A 70 1.78 -15.80 -3.17
C LEU A 70 3.17 -16.21 -3.72
N GLU A 71 3.29 -17.40 -4.32
CA GLU A 71 4.53 -17.85 -4.93
C GLU A 71 4.97 -16.90 -6.05
N LYS A 72 6.26 -16.52 -6.06
CA LYS A 72 6.85 -15.61 -7.05
C LYS A 72 6.01 -14.33 -7.20
N LEU A 73 5.57 -13.78 -6.07
CA LEU A 73 4.86 -12.52 -6.07
C LEU A 73 5.78 -11.43 -6.65
N SER A 74 5.23 -10.64 -7.58
CA SER A 74 5.91 -9.52 -8.22
C SER A 74 4.96 -8.31 -8.24
N PRO A 75 5.42 -7.10 -8.53
CA PRO A 75 4.53 -5.95 -8.68
C PRO A 75 3.42 -6.21 -9.72
N LYS A 76 3.77 -6.82 -10.85
CA LYS A 76 2.80 -7.19 -11.89
C LYS A 76 1.77 -8.20 -11.40
N LYS A 77 2.20 -9.28 -10.72
CA LYS A 77 1.27 -10.28 -10.19
C LYS A 77 0.33 -9.70 -9.14
N GLY A 78 0.82 -8.82 -8.27
CA GLY A 78 -0.03 -8.14 -7.31
C GLY A 78 -1.02 -7.17 -7.99
N ALA A 79 -0.60 -6.48 -9.05
CA ALA A 79 -1.50 -5.67 -9.88
C ALA A 79 -2.59 -6.52 -10.53
N ASP A 80 -2.26 -7.70 -11.08
CA ASP A 80 -3.22 -8.65 -11.67
C ASP A 80 -4.28 -9.08 -10.65
N GLN A 81 -3.85 -9.38 -9.43
CA GLN A 81 -4.75 -9.76 -8.33
C GLN A 81 -5.70 -8.62 -7.94
N ILE A 82 -5.18 -7.39 -7.84
CA ILE A 82 -5.99 -6.21 -7.51
C ILE A 82 -6.98 -5.89 -8.64
N VAL A 83 -6.58 -6.00 -9.89
CA VAL A 83 -7.48 -5.82 -11.05
C VAL A 83 -8.56 -6.90 -11.06
N SER A 84 -8.23 -8.16 -10.77
CA SER A 84 -9.22 -9.24 -10.62
C SER A 84 -10.23 -8.93 -9.50
N LEU A 85 -9.79 -8.36 -8.38
CA LEU A 85 -10.70 -7.89 -7.33
C LEU A 85 -11.58 -6.74 -7.82
N MET A 86 -11.01 -5.76 -8.54
CA MET A 86 -11.78 -4.65 -9.14
C MET A 86 -12.87 -5.17 -10.08
N ASP A 87 -12.58 -6.21 -10.88
CA ASP A 87 -13.57 -6.84 -11.77
C ASP A 87 -14.73 -7.45 -10.98
N LYS A 88 -14.45 -8.21 -9.91
CA LYS A 88 -15.49 -8.77 -9.04
C LYS A 88 -16.32 -7.72 -8.32
N LEU A 89 -15.77 -6.52 -8.14
CA LEU A 89 -16.44 -5.36 -7.52
C LEU A 89 -17.10 -4.43 -8.55
N GLU A 90 -17.06 -4.76 -9.84
CA GLU A 90 -17.58 -3.95 -10.95
C GLU A 90 -16.96 -2.54 -11.00
N ILE A 91 -15.67 -2.42 -10.64
CA ILE A 91 -14.90 -1.18 -10.70
C ILE A 91 -14.17 -1.16 -12.05
N SER A 92 -14.71 -0.44 -13.02
CA SER A 92 -14.10 -0.34 -14.34
C SER A 92 -12.82 0.51 -14.34
N LYS A 93 -12.81 1.61 -13.60
CA LYS A 93 -11.68 2.54 -13.49
C LYS A 93 -11.67 3.22 -12.11
N ALA A 94 -10.50 3.50 -11.55
CA ALA A 94 -10.37 4.15 -10.25
C ALA A 94 -9.09 5.00 -10.14
N THR A 95 -9.12 5.99 -9.25
CA THR A 95 -7.90 6.56 -8.67
C THR A 95 -7.31 5.53 -7.70
N ILE A 96 -6.01 5.29 -7.78
CA ILE A 96 -5.32 4.31 -6.93
C ILE A 96 -4.40 5.06 -5.97
N TYR A 97 -4.62 4.89 -4.67
CA TYR A 97 -3.66 5.30 -3.65
C TYR A 97 -2.86 4.08 -3.18
N GLY A 98 -1.55 4.17 -3.19
CA GLY A 98 -0.66 3.13 -2.68
C GLY A 98 0.44 3.71 -1.80
N SER A 99 0.60 3.17 -0.59
CA SER A 99 1.70 3.54 0.30
C SER A 99 2.72 2.40 0.36
N SER A 100 4.02 2.73 0.35
CA SER A 100 5.10 1.73 0.46
C SER A 100 4.92 0.58 -0.54
N SER A 101 4.84 -0.67 -0.07
CA SER A 101 4.56 -1.85 -0.91
C SER A 101 3.31 -1.68 -1.80
N GLY A 102 2.26 -1.02 -1.29
CA GLY A 102 1.07 -0.69 -2.07
C GLY A 102 1.36 0.25 -3.24
N GLY A 103 2.38 1.10 -3.11
CA GLY A 103 2.86 1.97 -4.19
C GLY A 103 3.52 1.20 -5.35
N LEU A 104 4.21 0.07 -5.05
CA LEU A 104 4.74 -0.83 -6.09
C LEU A 104 3.62 -1.39 -6.96
N PHE A 105 2.53 -1.85 -6.33
CA PHE A 105 1.37 -2.38 -7.05
C PHE A 105 0.63 -1.28 -7.83
N ALA A 106 0.50 -0.07 -7.27
CA ALA A 106 -0.09 1.07 -7.96
C ALA A 106 0.69 1.45 -9.23
N LEU A 107 2.02 1.48 -9.16
CA LEU A 107 2.90 1.71 -10.32
C LEU A 107 2.73 0.59 -11.37
N ALA A 108 2.72 -0.68 -10.94
CA ALA A 108 2.52 -1.81 -11.85
C ALA A 108 1.12 -1.82 -12.49
N MET A 109 0.09 -1.35 -11.77
CA MET A 109 -1.25 -1.14 -12.34
C MET A 109 -1.22 -0.07 -13.44
N LEU A 110 -0.55 1.05 -13.22
CA LEU A 110 -0.42 2.11 -14.23
C LEU A 110 0.32 1.62 -15.48
N GLN A 111 1.37 0.80 -15.32
CA GLN A 111 2.13 0.23 -16.43
C GLN A 111 1.33 -0.81 -17.23
N SER A 112 0.60 -1.69 -16.55
CA SER A 112 0.00 -2.88 -17.17
C SER A 112 -1.49 -2.74 -17.46
N TYR A 113 -2.19 -1.78 -16.83
CA TYR A 113 -3.63 -1.62 -16.82
C TYR A 113 -4.05 -0.14 -16.86
N GLU A 114 -3.44 0.64 -17.75
CA GLU A 114 -3.67 2.08 -17.88
C GLU A 114 -5.17 2.43 -17.99
N ASP A 115 -5.92 1.66 -18.76
CA ASP A 115 -7.37 1.85 -18.92
C ASP A 115 -8.16 1.69 -17.61
N ARG A 116 -7.58 1.04 -16.61
CA ARG A 116 -8.19 0.78 -15.30
C ARG A 116 -7.81 1.83 -14.25
N VAL A 117 -6.82 2.69 -14.56
CA VAL A 117 -6.24 3.67 -13.66
C VAL A 117 -6.56 5.08 -14.14
N GLU A 118 -7.30 5.83 -13.34
CA GLU A 118 -7.52 7.26 -13.59
C GLU A 118 -6.28 8.09 -13.24
N ARG A 119 -5.68 7.77 -12.10
CA ARG A 119 -4.49 8.39 -11.53
C ARG A 119 -3.91 7.48 -10.45
N ILE A 120 -2.62 7.55 -10.24
CA ILE A 120 -1.99 6.99 -9.05
C ILE A 120 -1.51 8.11 -8.12
N ILE A 121 -1.67 7.87 -6.82
CA ILE A 121 -1.15 8.72 -5.75
C ILE A 121 -0.31 7.80 -4.86
N ILE A 122 0.99 8.01 -4.82
CA ILE A 122 1.92 7.10 -4.14
C ILE A 122 2.70 7.81 -3.04
N HIS A 123 3.02 7.04 -1.99
CA HIS A 123 3.76 7.52 -0.83
C HIS A 123 4.91 6.57 -0.49
N GLU A 124 6.14 7.11 -0.46
CA GLU A 124 7.35 6.40 0.00
C GLU A 124 7.47 4.97 -0.52
N VAL A 125 7.54 4.83 -1.84
CA VAL A 125 7.64 3.53 -2.51
C VAL A 125 9.04 2.94 -2.32
N PRO A 126 9.19 1.67 -1.86
CA PRO A 126 10.49 1.04 -1.75
C PRO A 126 11.03 0.71 -3.15
N MET A 127 12.11 1.36 -3.56
CA MET A 127 12.78 1.13 -4.84
C MET A 127 13.91 0.12 -4.73
N THR A 128 14.43 -0.07 -3.51
CA THR A 128 15.40 -1.10 -3.14
C THR A 128 15.05 -1.66 -1.78
N VAL A 129 15.43 -2.91 -1.54
CA VAL A 129 15.30 -3.52 -0.20
C VAL A 129 16.35 -2.94 0.73
N ILE A 130 15.92 -2.37 1.84
CA ILE A 130 16.80 -1.85 2.88
C ILE A 130 17.61 -3.01 3.46
N GLY A 131 18.92 -2.82 3.57
CA GLY A 131 19.82 -3.82 4.17
C GLY A 131 19.35 -4.28 5.56
N GLY A 132 19.55 -5.55 5.86
CA GLY A 132 19.16 -6.18 7.13
C GLY A 132 17.83 -6.94 7.09
N ILE A 133 16.89 -6.58 6.21
CA ILE A 133 15.62 -7.32 6.05
C ILE A 133 15.58 -8.16 4.77
N ARG A 134 16.53 -7.98 3.86
CA ARG A 134 16.57 -8.62 2.53
C ARG A 134 16.54 -10.14 2.57
N ASP A 135 17.20 -10.73 3.56
CA ASP A 135 17.33 -12.18 3.66
C ASP A 135 16.33 -12.84 4.62
N TRP A 136 15.36 -12.08 5.11
CA TRP A 136 14.37 -12.61 6.06
C TRP A 136 13.46 -13.69 5.46
N GLU A 137 13.25 -13.69 4.14
CA GLU A 137 12.50 -14.75 3.47
C GLU A 137 13.18 -16.12 3.61
N LYS A 138 14.50 -16.15 3.87
CA LYS A 138 15.28 -17.38 4.07
C LYS A 138 15.27 -17.88 5.51
N LEU A 139 14.78 -17.09 6.45
CA LEU A 139 14.76 -17.47 7.86
C LEU A 139 13.76 -18.60 8.11
N PRO A 140 14.14 -19.61 8.92
CA PRO A 140 13.23 -20.69 9.30
C PRO A 140 12.08 -20.14 10.17
N ALA A 141 10.99 -20.89 10.27
CA ALA A 141 9.83 -20.49 11.07
C ALA A 141 10.15 -20.33 12.57
N SER A 142 11.22 -20.96 13.08
CA SER A 142 11.70 -20.76 14.46
C SER A 142 12.15 -19.31 14.75
N GLU A 143 12.44 -18.53 13.71
CA GLU A 143 12.88 -17.13 13.81
C GLU A 143 11.73 -16.13 13.64
N ASP A 144 10.49 -16.58 13.42
CA ASP A 144 9.34 -15.70 13.22
C ASP A 144 9.12 -14.73 14.39
N GLY A 145 9.40 -15.16 15.62
CA GLY A 145 9.33 -14.30 16.79
C GLY A 145 10.31 -13.11 16.76
N MET A 146 11.49 -13.31 16.18
CA MET A 146 12.46 -12.22 15.96
C MET A 146 11.94 -11.22 14.91
N ILE A 147 11.36 -11.72 13.81
CA ILE A 147 10.74 -10.87 12.79
C ILE A 147 9.64 -10.02 13.41
N VAL A 148 8.73 -10.64 14.19
CA VAL A 148 7.63 -9.94 14.85
C VAL A 148 8.16 -8.84 15.76
N ALA A 149 9.11 -9.14 16.66
CA ALA A 149 9.66 -8.17 17.61
C ALA A 149 10.32 -6.99 16.89
N HIS A 150 11.09 -7.26 15.82
CA HIS A 150 11.75 -6.20 15.05
C HIS A 150 10.71 -5.34 14.29
N CYS A 151 9.72 -5.96 13.68
CA CYS A 151 8.68 -5.22 12.95
C CYS A 151 7.79 -4.40 13.90
N GLN A 152 7.49 -4.87 15.09
CA GLN A 152 6.77 -4.08 16.10
C GLN A 152 7.51 -2.77 16.39
N GLU A 153 8.82 -2.84 16.62
CA GLU A 153 9.64 -1.64 16.83
C GLU A 153 9.71 -0.76 15.58
N LEU A 154 9.98 -1.36 14.43
CA LEU A 154 10.10 -0.65 13.16
C LEU A 154 8.82 0.14 12.79
N PHE A 155 7.67 -0.52 12.84
CA PHE A 155 6.40 0.08 12.42
C PHE A 155 5.88 1.10 13.44
N ALA A 156 5.97 0.81 14.74
CA ALA A 156 5.46 1.70 15.77
C ALA A 156 6.35 2.95 16.00
N ASN A 157 7.67 2.80 15.96
CA ASN A 157 8.59 3.85 16.43
C ASN A 157 9.42 4.47 15.31
N VAL A 158 9.87 3.68 14.32
CA VAL A 158 10.69 4.21 13.24
C VAL A 158 9.83 4.77 12.11
N MET A 159 8.81 4.02 11.68
CA MET A 159 7.94 4.38 10.54
C MET A 159 6.74 5.26 10.92
N ASN A 160 6.47 5.43 12.22
CA ASN A 160 5.35 6.22 12.71
C ASN A 160 5.86 7.34 13.63
N GLU A 161 5.23 8.53 13.58
CA GLU A 161 5.55 9.66 14.45
C GLU A 161 4.48 9.94 15.51
N ASP A 162 3.30 9.35 15.39
CA ASP A 162 2.18 9.58 16.29
C ASP A 162 1.79 8.28 17.03
N ALA A 163 2.43 8.06 18.17
CA ALA A 163 2.18 6.88 18.99
C ALA A 163 0.70 6.78 19.43
N THR A 164 0.05 7.92 19.70
CA THR A 164 -1.37 7.94 20.10
C THR A 164 -2.29 7.47 18.96
N ALA A 165 -2.05 7.95 17.74
CA ALA A 165 -2.81 7.52 16.57
C ALA A 165 -2.56 6.05 16.26
N TRP A 166 -1.31 5.57 16.40
CA TRP A 166 -0.94 4.17 16.20
C TRP A 166 -1.64 3.26 17.22
N GLU A 167 -1.53 3.55 18.50
CA GLU A 167 -2.22 2.80 19.57
C GLU A 167 -3.74 2.85 19.41
N GLY A 168 -4.26 3.97 18.91
CA GLY A 168 -5.68 4.17 18.61
C GLY A 168 -6.26 3.24 17.55
N LEU A 169 -5.44 2.54 16.75
CA LEU A 169 -5.87 1.48 15.83
C LEU A 169 -6.41 0.25 16.59
N GLY A 170 -6.07 0.10 17.86
CA GLY A 170 -6.66 -0.84 18.81
C GLY A 170 -6.01 -2.23 18.84
N PRO A 171 -6.26 -2.98 19.93
CA PRO A 171 -5.55 -4.22 20.22
C PRO A 171 -5.79 -5.33 19.19
N GLU A 172 -6.97 -5.43 18.61
CA GLU A 172 -7.27 -6.43 17.59
C GLU A 172 -6.51 -6.18 16.29
N TYR A 173 -6.27 -4.92 15.92
CA TYR A 173 -5.42 -4.57 14.80
C TYR A 173 -3.96 -5.01 15.08
N HIS A 174 -3.40 -4.59 16.22
CA HIS A 174 -2.02 -4.93 16.58
C HIS A 174 -1.78 -6.44 16.69
N LYS A 175 -2.76 -7.19 17.21
CA LYS A 175 -2.69 -8.65 17.26
C LYS A 175 -2.63 -9.28 15.84
N ARG A 176 -3.39 -8.76 14.88
CA ARG A 176 -3.32 -9.25 13.50
C ARG A 176 -1.97 -8.95 12.84
N LEU A 177 -1.32 -7.84 13.22
CA LEU A 177 -0.02 -7.47 12.68
C LEU A 177 1.09 -8.48 13.00
N GLU A 178 1.01 -9.24 14.09
CA GLU A 178 2.03 -10.26 14.42
C GLU A 178 2.19 -11.28 13.27
N LYS A 179 1.07 -11.79 12.74
CA LYS A 179 1.09 -12.66 11.56
C LYS A 179 1.48 -11.89 10.30
N ASN A 180 0.98 -10.68 10.15
CA ASN A 180 1.22 -9.86 8.97
C ASN A 180 2.69 -9.53 8.79
N PHE A 181 3.42 -9.24 9.85
CA PHE A 181 4.86 -8.97 9.81
C PHE A 181 5.66 -10.13 9.24
N VAL A 182 5.32 -11.37 9.61
CA VAL A 182 5.96 -12.56 9.03
C VAL A 182 5.61 -12.70 7.55
N THR A 183 4.35 -12.52 7.19
CA THR A 183 3.91 -12.55 5.78
C THR A 183 4.61 -11.46 4.96
N TRP A 184 4.68 -10.22 5.48
CA TRP A 184 5.37 -9.11 4.83
C TRP A 184 6.86 -9.44 4.60
N ALA A 185 7.56 -9.83 5.66
CA ALA A 185 9.00 -10.10 5.60
C ALA A 185 9.36 -11.21 4.61
N LYS A 186 8.57 -12.30 4.59
CA LYS A 186 8.89 -13.51 3.81
C LYS A 186 8.31 -13.49 2.39
N THR A 187 7.27 -12.70 2.12
CA THR A 187 6.55 -12.75 0.85
C THR A 187 6.56 -11.42 0.10
N TYR A 188 6.40 -10.30 0.82
CA TYR A 188 6.23 -8.99 0.19
C TYR A 188 7.52 -8.17 0.12
N VAL A 189 8.47 -8.36 1.02
CA VAL A 189 9.80 -7.73 0.94
C VAL A 189 10.53 -8.15 -0.35
N PRO A 190 10.54 -9.43 -0.75
CA PRO A 190 11.19 -9.85 -2.01
C PRO A 190 10.59 -9.23 -3.28
N VAL A 191 9.33 -8.77 -3.23
CA VAL A 191 8.66 -8.11 -4.38
C VAL A 191 9.42 -6.87 -4.86
N VAL A 192 10.13 -6.21 -3.98
CA VAL A 192 10.93 -5.02 -4.31
C VAL A 192 12.03 -5.34 -5.32
N ASP A 193 12.69 -6.50 -5.19
CA ASP A 193 13.75 -6.93 -6.10
C ASP A 193 13.21 -7.37 -7.48
N GLU A 194 11.92 -7.70 -7.57
CA GLU A 194 11.23 -8.04 -8.82
C GLU A 194 10.64 -6.80 -9.53
N ALA A 195 10.79 -5.61 -8.93
CA ALA A 195 10.26 -4.37 -9.50
C ALA A 195 11.15 -3.87 -10.64
N ILE A 196 10.58 -3.76 -11.84
CA ILE A 196 11.24 -3.18 -13.01
C ILE A 196 10.49 -1.89 -13.37
N TRP A 197 11.20 -0.78 -13.32
CA TRP A 197 10.65 0.53 -13.65
C TRP A 197 11.24 1.04 -14.95
N ASP A 198 10.41 1.16 -15.99
CA ASP A 198 10.78 1.86 -17.21
C ASP A 198 10.62 3.37 -17.00
N LYS A 199 11.75 4.07 -16.88
CA LYS A 199 11.77 5.52 -16.65
C LYS A 199 11.17 6.31 -17.81
N GLU A 200 11.30 5.85 -19.05
CA GLU A 200 10.69 6.53 -20.20
C GLU A 200 9.17 6.36 -20.18
N GLU A 201 8.65 5.21 -19.79
CA GLU A 201 7.22 5.00 -19.59
C GLU A 201 6.68 5.88 -18.45
N LEU A 202 7.37 5.93 -17.30
CA LEU A 202 7.00 6.81 -16.20
C LEU A 202 7.00 8.29 -16.62
N LYS A 203 7.94 8.69 -17.48
CA LYS A 203 8.01 10.05 -18.04
C LYS A 203 6.80 10.39 -18.91
N VAL A 204 6.37 9.45 -19.74
CA VAL A 204 5.16 9.62 -20.56
C VAL A 204 3.92 9.79 -19.67
N LYS A 205 3.78 8.95 -18.65
CA LYS A 205 2.63 8.90 -17.74
C LYS A 205 2.73 9.85 -16.53
N ARG A 206 3.75 10.72 -16.47
CA ARG A 206 4.00 11.58 -15.30
C ARG A 206 2.80 12.45 -14.87
N GLY A 207 1.94 12.82 -15.79
CA GLY A 207 0.73 13.60 -15.52
C GLY A 207 -0.33 12.84 -14.69
N GLU A 208 -0.24 11.51 -14.66
CA GLU A 208 -1.14 10.63 -13.93
C GLU A 208 -0.57 10.21 -12.57
N ILE A 209 0.68 10.63 -12.26
CA ILE A 209 1.39 10.25 -11.05
C ILE A 209 1.49 11.44 -10.12
N SER A 210 0.95 11.28 -8.92
CA SER A 210 1.16 12.18 -7.79
C SER A 210 2.02 11.47 -6.74
N TRP A 211 3.15 12.06 -6.37
CA TRP A 211 4.14 11.40 -5.50
C TRP A 211 4.37 12.19 -4.23
N THR A 212 4.33 11.52 -3.08
CA THR A 212 4.55 12.12 -1.76
C THR A 212 5.67 11.43 -1.00
N LEU A 213 6.35 12.18 -0.14
CA LEU A 213 7.31 11.69 0.85
C LEU A 213 7.01 12.26 2.22
N GLY A 214 7.37 11.53 3.27
CA GLY A 214 7.33 11.97 4.64
C GLY A 214 8.57 12.81 4.98
N GLY A 215 8.36 14.08 5.35
CA GLY A 215 9.45 14.98 5.73
C GLY A 215 10.06 14.67 7.11
N LEU A 216 9.46 13.74 7.86
CA LEU A 216 9.98 13.24 9.15
C LEU A 216 10.61 11.85 9.03
N THR A 217 10.49 11.21 7.87
CA THR A 217 11.17 9.95 7.59
C THR A 217 12.68 10.18 7.45
N PRO A 218 13.54 9.33 8.02
CA PRO A 218 14.98 9.43 7.80
C PRO A 218 15.32 9.44 6.31
N LEU A 219 16.00 10.48 5.85
CA LEU A 219 16.19 10.80 4.42
C LEU A 219 16.79 9.65 3.59
N GLY A 220 17.62 8.81 4.20
CA GLY A 220 18.28 7.71 3.51
C GLY A 220 17.36 6.56 3.07
N ILE A 221 16.17 6.44 3.67
CA ILE A 221 15.30 5.27 3.45
C ILE A 221 14.64 5.33 2.07
N PHE A 222 14.12 6.50 1.66
CA PHE A 222 13.39 6.68 0.39
C PHE A 222 14.06 7.68 -0.55
N TYR A 223 15.38 7.87 -0.44
CA TYR A 223 16.14 8.80 -1.28
C TYR A 223 15.98 8.51 -2.78
N GLU A 224 15.87 7.25 -3.16
CA GLU A 224 15.68 6.85 -4.56
C GLU A 224 14.39 7.36 -5.17
N ASN A 225 13.34 7.57 -4.36
CA ASN A 225 12.11 8.22 -4.84
C ASN A 225 12.39 9.63 -5.39
N LEU A 226 13.25 10.41 -4.71
CA LEU A 226 13.66 11.74 -5.17
C LEU A 226 14.45 11.68 -6.47
N ILE A 227 15.37 10.72 -6.60
CA ILE A 227 16.18 10.54 -7.80
C ILE A 227 15.27 10.23 -8.99
N ILE A 228 14.44 9.19 -8.86
CA ILE A 228 13.57 8.74 -9.96
C ILE A 228 12.56 9.82 -10.32
N ALA A 229 11.90 10.43 -9.35
CA ALA A 229 10.93 11.49 -9.62
C ALA A 229 11.57 12.68 -10.35
N THR A 230 12.80 13.07 -9.97
CA THR A 230 13.55 14.14 -10.64
C THR A 230 13.89 13.76 -12.09
N GLU A 231 14.36 12.55 -12.31
CA GLU A 231 14.73 12.06 -13.66
C GLU A 231 13.54 11.99 -14.61
N VAL A 232 12.36 11.62 -14.09
CA VAL A 232 11.13 11.52 -14.89
C VAL A 232 10.30 12.82 -14.91
N GLY A 233 10.73 13.85 -14.20
CA GLY A 233 10.06 15.17 -14.17
C GLY A 233 8.77 15.18 -13.36
N ILE A 234 8.68 14.39 -12.28
CA ILE A 234 7.57 14.39 -11.33
C ILE A 234 7.94 15.23 -10.11
N ALA A 235 7.08 16.19 -9.75
CA ALA A 235 7.25 16.96 -8.52
C ALA A 235 6.81 16.14 -7.30
N ILE A 236 7.69 16.00 -6.31
CA ILE A 236 7.36 15.36 -5.04
C ILE A 236 6.77 16.36 -4.07
N LYS A 237 5.63 16.01 -3.47
CA LYS A 237 5.05 16.73 -2.35
C LYS A 237 5.56 16.13 -1.03
N VAL A 238 6.26 16.93 -0.23
CA VAL A 238 6.67 16.53 1.12
C VAL A 238 5.55 16.82 2.10
N LEU A 239 5.14 15.78 2.85
CA LEU A 239 4.14 15.87 3.92
C LEU A 239 4.84 15.88 5.28
N LYS A 240 4.25 16.56 6.28
CA LYS A 240 4.81 16.58 7.66
C LYS A 240 4.40 15.30 8.41
N CYS A 241 4.92 14.17 7.98
CA CYS A 241 4.70 12.84 8.56
C CYS A 241 5.93 11.97 8.38
N LYS A 242 5.89 10.78 8.96
CA LYS A 242 6.71 9.63 8.56
C LYS A 242 5.94 8.77 7.53
N HIS A 243 6.10 7.46 7.63
CA HIS A 243 5.69 6.47 6.61
C HIS A 243 4.18 6.19 6.53
N PHE A 244 3.42 6.51 7.59
CA PHE A 244 1.99 6.19 7.69
C PHE A 244 1.10 7.44 7.76
N PRO A 245 1.06 8.31 6.71
CA PRO A 245 0.27 9.55 6.71
C PRO A 245 -1.24 9.30 6.87
N TYR A 246 -1.73 8.13 6.50
CA TYR A 246 -3.13 7.74 6.68
C TYR A 246 -3.50 7.42 8.14
N VAL A 247 -2.49 7.17 9.00
CA VAL A 247 -2.65 7.00 10.45
C VAL A 247 -2.47 8.34 11.16
N SER A 248 -1.33 9.01 10.93
CA SER A 248 -0.91 10.18 11.71
C SER A 248 -1.54 11.50 11.26
N ILE A 249 -1.73 11.68 9.95
CA ILE A 249 -2.27 12.94 9.37
C ILE A 249 -3.38 12.68 8.33
N PRO A 250 -4.39 11.83 8.62
CA PRO A 250 -5.39 11.42 7.63
C PRO A 250 -6.15 12.61 7.01
N GLY A 251 -6.34 13.71 7.74
CA GLY A 251 -6.98 14.93 7.24
C GLY A 251 -6.16 15.60 6.13
N VAL A 252 -4.86 15.81 6.37
CA VAL A 252 -3.95 16.42 5.39
C VAL A 252 -3.82 15.54 4.15
N LEU A 253 -3.73 14.23 4.33
CA LEU A 253 -3.68 13.28 3.23
C LEU A 253 -4.98 13.27 2.42
N ALA A 254 -6.15 13.32 3.07
CA ALA A 254 -7.44 13.38 2.40
C ALA A 254 -7.58 14.65 1.55
N ASP A 255 -7.15 15.81 2.05
CA ASP A 255 -7.17 17.06 1.30
C ASP A 255 -6.23 16.98 0.08
N TYR A 256 -5.03 16.44 0.24
CA TYR A 256 -4.11 16.23 -0.87
C TYR A 256 -4.71 15.29 -1.95
N ILE A 257 -5.30 14.18 -1.55
CA ILE A 257 -5.97 13.25 -2.49
C ILE A 257 -7.10 13.94 -3.24
N ARG A 258 -7.94 14.74 -2.56
CA ARG A 258 -9.02 15.52 -3.21
C ARG A 258 -8.47 16.50 -4.23
N ASP A 259 -7.37 17.17 -3.92
CA ASP A 259 -6.74 18.12 -4.84
C ASP A 259 -6.16 17.42 -6.07
N CYS A 260 -5.60 16.23 -5.93
CA CYS A 260 -5.13 15.44 -7.05
C CYS A 260 -6.26 14.93 -7.97
N CYS A 261 -7.49 14.82 -7.46
CA CYS A 261 -8.65 14.30 -8.21
C CYS A 261 -9.53 15.39 -8.85
N LYS A 262 -9.14 16.65 -8.76
CA LYS A 262 -9.81 17.78 -9.45
C LYS A 262 -9.34 17.85 -10.90
#